data_bac93d5087db4ec2ac0b8a518d4d36be
#
_entry.id   bac93d5087db4ec2ac0b8a518d4d36be
#
_cell.length_a   1.000
_cell.length_b   1.000
_cell.length_c   1.000
_cell.angle_alpha   90.00
_cell.angle_beta   90.00
_cell.angle_gamma   90.00
#
_symmetry.space_group_name_H-M   'P 1'
#
loop_
_entity.id
_entity.type
_entity.pdbx_description
1 polymer ?
#
loop_
_entity_poly.entity_id
_entity_poly.type
_entity_poly.pdbx_seq_one_letter_code
_entity_poly.pdbx_strand_id
1 'polypeptide(L)'
;MDNKVLIDADCKYADSVDGGRSIFGKELLENETAMEEFIKSFENDAALKVVCYYKSSDGKREFVSKSDAIQYELLCYTCKEIMEMEDKRAALVKFVRFCGDVITSYKNYDYKNNFYPIADIIEKKQHCAIHCLAWRILSDFDNVFPCLYSTYMQLACLVLSEN
;
A
#
# COMPACT_ATOMS: atom_id res chain seq x y z
N MET A 1 17.72 -3.51 -10.02
CA MET A 1 16.57 -3.46 -9.09
C MET A 1 15.40 -4.06 -9.82
N ASP A 2 15.14 -5.34 -9.58
CA ASP A 2 14.05 -6.02 -10.27
C ASP A 2 12.74 -5.72 -9.54
N ASN A 3 12.02 -4.70 -10.00
CA ASN A 3 10.64 -4.47 -9.60
C ASN A 3 9.76 -5.51 -10.30
N LYS A 4 9.70 -6.71 -9.74
CA LYS A 4 8.66 -7.67 -10.09
C LYS A 4 7.37 -7.18 -9.46
N VAL A 5 6.61 -6.37 -10.20
CA VAL A 5 5.18 -6.25 -9.97
C VAL A 5 4.61 -7.62 -10.33
N LEU A 6 4.28 -8.42 -9.32
CA LEU A 6 3.56 -9.68 -9.53
C LEU A 6 2.15 -9.33 -9.97
N ILE A 7 1.92 -9.41 -11.28
CA ILE A 7 0.57 -9.38 -11.84
C ILE A 7 0.02 -10.79 -11.64
N ASP A 8 -0.73 -10.98 -10.55
CA ASP A 8 -1.53 -12.19 -10.36
C ASP A 8 -2.84 -11.95 -11.11
N ALA A 9 -2.88 -12.35 -12.37
CA ALA A 9 -4.09 -12.34 -13.15
C ALA A 9 -4.93 -13.57 -12.78
N ASP A 10 -5.67 -13.50 -11.68
CA ASP A 10 -6.76 -14.43 -11.41
C ASP A 10 -7.89 -14.12 -12.40
N CYS A 11 -7.77 -14.66 -13.60
CA CYS A 11 -8.81 -14.59 -14.60
C CYS A 11 -9.92 -15.57 -14.20
N LYS A 12 -10.94 -15.11 -13.48
CA LYS A 12 -12.16 -15.88 -13.13
C LYS A 12 -12.99 -16.30 -14.35
N TYR A 13 -12.45 -16.13 -15.56
CA TYR A 13 -13.15 -16.40 -16.80
C TYR A 13 -12.97 -17.83 -17.32
N ALA A 14 -12.14 -18.65 -16.70
CA ALA A 14 -11.88 -20.02 -17.16
C ALA A 14 -13.08 -20.98 -17.02
N ASP A 15 -14.08 -20.63 -16.22
CA ASP A 15 -15.17 -21.55 -15.87
C ASP A 15 -16.40 -21.50 -16.80
N SER A 16 -16.45 -20.61 -17.79
CA SER A 16 -17.66 -20.45 -18.63
C SER A 16 -17.53 -20.90 -20.07
N VAL A 17 -16.36 -21.37 -20.50
CA VAL A 17 -16.18 -21.91 -21.86
C VAL A 17 -15.68 -23.33 -21.80
N ASP A 18 -16.61 -24.27 -21.90
CA ASP A 18 -16.45 -25.69 -22.27
C ASP A 18 -15.04 -26.26 -22.10
N GLY A 19 -14.67 -26.75 -20.92
CA GLY A 19 -13.46 -27.53 -20.72
C GLY A 19 -12.16 -26.81 -21.16
N GLY A 20 -12.18 -25.49 -21.18
CA GLY A 20 -11.14 -24.66 -21.73
C GLY A 20 -9.85 -24.75 -20.93
N ARG A 21 -8.83 -25.27 -21.57
CA ARG A 21 -7.45 -25.14 -21.14
C ARG A 21 -7.18 -23.66 -20.89
N SER A 22 -6.57 -23.32 -19.75
CA SER A 22 -6.03 -21.98 -19.52
C SER A 22 -5.23 -21.55 -20.77
N ILE A 23 -5.79 -20.62 -21.54
CA ILE A 23 -5.17 -20.10 -22.77
C ILE A 23 -3.97 -19.22 -22.41
N PHE A 24 -3.82 -18.88 -21.15
CA PHE A 24 -2.74 -18.04 -20.63
C PHE A 24 -1.55 -18.88 -20.27
N GLY A 25 -0.64 -19.07 -21.24
CA GLY A 25 0.69 -19.54 -20.96
C GLY A 25 1.44 -18.51 -20.11
N LYS A 26 2.36 -18.99 -19.27
CA LYS A 26 3.26 -18.19 -18.46
C LYS A 26 3.95 -17.06 -19.24
N GLU A 27 4.20 -17.28 -20.53
CA GLU A 27 4.79 -16.32 -21.47
C GLU A 27 3.93 -15.09 -21.75
N LEU A 28 2.60 -15.21 -21.68
CA LEU A 28 1.70 -14.06 -21.88
C LEU A 28 1.70 -13.11 -20.67
N LEU A 29 1.85 -13.67 -19.46
CA LEU A 29 1.93 -12.92 -18.21
C LEU A 29 3.28 -12.21 -18.05
N GLU A 30 4.33 -12.71 -18.69
CA GLU A 30 5.68 -12.14 -18.67
C GLU A 30 5.88 -11.04 -19.74
N ASN A 31 4.98 -10.92 -20.72
CA ASN A 31 5.04 -9.94 -21.80
C ASN A 31 3.93 -8.90 -21.68
N GLU A 32 4.26 -7.73 -21.11
CA GLU A 32 3.31 -6.63 -20.90
C GLU A 32 2.63 -6.19 -22.20
N THR A 33 3.35 -6.18 -23.33
CA THR A 33 2.82 -5.79 -24.65
C THR A 33 1.83 -6.83 -25.17
N ALA A 34 2.13 -8.12 -25.04
CA ALA A 34 1.21 -9.18 -25.45
C ALA A 34 -0.06 -9.20 -24.59
N MET A 35 0.05 -8.87 -23.32
CA MET A 35 -1.10 -8.72 -22.43
C MET A 35 -1.97 -7.55 -22.84
N GLU A 36 -1.39 -6.39 -23.17
CA GLU A 36 -2.14 -5.21 -23.63
C GLU A 36 -2.84 -5.48 -24.97
N GLU A 37 -2.19 -6.13 -25.92
CA GLU A 37 -2.78 -6.51 -27.20
C GLU A 37 -3.92 -7.51 -27.01
N PHE A 38 -3.74 -8.48 -26.12
CA PHE A 38 -4.77 -9.44 -25.76
C PHE A 38 -5.99 -8.75 -25.16
N ILE A 39 -5.81 -7.86 -24.17
CA ILE A 39 -6.90 -7.08 -23.55
C ILE A 39 -7.62 -6.26 -24.62
N LYS A 40 -6.91 -5.55 -25.49
CA LYS A 40 -7.50 -4.77 -26.59
C LYS A 40 -8.30 -5.62 -27.55
N SER A 41 -7.91 -6.88 -27.78
CA SER A 41 -8.68 -7.78 -28.67
C SER A 41 -10.07 -8.10 -28.13
N PHE A 42 -10.25 -8.06 -26.80
CA PHE A 42 -11.53 -8.32 -26.14
C PHE A 42 -12.36 -7.05 -25.86
N GLU A 43 -11.73 -5.87 -25.78
CA GLU A 43 -12.46 -4.60 -25.56
C GLU A 43 -13.45 -4.29 -26.69
N ASN A 44 -13.23 -4.82 -27.88
CA ASN A 44 -14.13 -4.69 -29.03
C ASN A 44 -15.31 -5.67 -29.02
N ASP A 45 -15.31 -6.67 -28.12
CA ASP A 45 -16.41 -7.59 -27.95
C ASP A 45 -17.26 -7.17 -26.76
N ALA A 46 -18.42 -6.58 -27.01
CA ALA A 46 -19.34 -6.05 -25.99
C ALA A 46 -19.83 -7.10 -24.98
N ALA A 47 -19.58 -8.39 -25.23
CA ALA A 47 -19.96 -9.50 -24.37
C ALA A 47 -18.89 -9.85 -23.32
N LEU A 48 -17.65 -9.37 -23.48
CA LEU A 48 -16.51 -9.74 -22.65
C LEU A 48 -15.93 -8.53 -21.92
N LYS A 49 -15.91 -8.58 -20.59
CA LYS A 49 -15.26 -7.59 -19.74
C LYS A 49 -14.07 -8.20 -19.03
N VAL A 50 -12.87 -7.86 -19.47
CA VAL A 50 -11.62 -8.25 -18.81
C VAL A 50 -11.30 -7.21 -17.73
N VAL A 51 -11.12 -7.66 -16.49
CA VAL A 51 -10.70 -6.82 -15.37
C VAL A 51 -9.37 -7.35 -14.86
N CYS A 52 -8.32 -6.53 -14.98
CA CYS A 52 -7.00 -6.83 -14.45
C CYS A 52 -6.87 -6.23 -13.05
N TYR A 53 -6.28 -6.99 -12.14
CA TYR A 53 -5.96 -6.56 -10.80
C TYR A 53 -4.45 -6.57 -10.59
N TYR A 54 -3.95 -5.56 -9.92
CA TYR A 54 -2.56 -5.43 -9.50
C TYR A 54 -2.48 -5.72 -8.01
N LYS A 55 -1.73 -6.75 -7.62
CA LYS A 55 -1.56 -7.12 -6.22
C LYS A 55 -0.33 -6.44 -5.65
N SER A 56 -0.44 -5.89 -4.43
CA SER A 56 0.71 -5.31 -3.73
C SER A 56 1.75 -6.38 -3.39
N SER A 57 3.02 -5.98 -3.32
CA SER A 57 4.14 -6.89 -3.01
C SER A 57 4.02 -7.52 -1.61
N ASP A 58 3.36 -6.84 -0.68
CA ASP A 58 3.05 -7.34 0.67
C ASP A 58 1.82 -8.27 0.70
N GLY A 59 1.14 -8.45 -0.43
CA GLY A 59 -0.04 -9.29 -0.60
C GLY A 59 -1.31 -8.79 0.08
N LYS A 60 -1.30 -7.57 0.65
CA LYS A 60 -2.41 -7.05 1.46
C LYS A 60 -3.45 -6.27 0.67
N ARG A 61 -3.12 -5.84 -0.55
CA ARG A 61 -3.99 -5.00 -1.38
C ARG A 61 -4.04 -5.47 -2.82
N GLU A 62 -5.21 -5.27 -3.42
CA GLU A 62 -5.45 -5.45 -4.84
C GLU A 62 -5.99 -4.13 -5.41
N PHE A 63 -5.52 -3.78 -6.61
CA PHE A 63 -5.85 -2.52 -7.29
C PHE A 63 -6.32 -2.80 -8.70
N VAL A 64 -7.31 -2.06 -9.15
CA VAL A 64 -7.75 -2.06 -10.55
C VAL A 64 -6.86 -1.12 -11.39
N SER A 65 -6.26 -0.13 -10.74
CA SER A 65 -5.39 0.87 -11.37
C SER A 65 -3.91 0.55 -11.09
N LYS A 66 -3.11 0.45 -12.16
CA LYS A 66 -1.63 0.33 -12.06
C LYS A 66 -1.01 1.50 -11.31
N SER A 67 -1.53 2.72 -11.55
CA SER A 67 -1.04 3.93 -10.87
C SER A 67 -1.24 3.85 -9.36
N ASP A 68 -2.40 3.36 -8.91
CA ASP A 68 -2.70 3.24 -7.48
C ASP A 68 -1.84 2.15 -6.83
N ALA A 69 -1.58 1.06 -7.56
CA ALA A 69 -0.66 0.01 -7.11
C ALA A 69 0.76 0.56 -6.92
N ILE A 70 1.27 1.32 -7.90
CA ILE A 70 2.59 1.95 -7.82
C ILE A 70 2.66 2.95 -6.65
N GLN A 71 1.63 3.76 -6.46
CA GLN A 71 1.59 4.70 -5.33
C GLN A 71 1.63 3.98 -3.99
N TYR A 72 0.90 2.88 -3.86
CA TYR A 72 0.93 2.06 -2.66
C TYR A 72 2.30 1.42 -2.40
N GLU A 73 2.97 0.90 -3.45
CA GLU A 73 4.33 0.35 -3.33
C GLU A 73 5.34 1.42 -2.87
N LEU A 74 5.26 2.64 -3.41
CA LEU A 74 6.10 3.76 -2.98
C LEU A 74 5.86 4.11 -1.50
N LEU A 75 4.61 4.05 -1.05
CA LEU A 75 4.25 4.24 0.35
C LEU A 75 4.88 3.18 1.24
N CYS A 76 4.77 1.90 0.87
CA CYS A 76 5.37 0.79 1.60
C CYS A 76 6.90 0.88 1.64
N TYR A 77 7.52 1.29 0.53
CA TYR A 77 8.96 1.52 0.45
C TYR A 77 9.41 2.62 1.43
N THR A 78 8.71 3.77 1.44
CA THR A 78 9.01 4.86 2.38
C THR A 78 8.85 4.44 3.84
N CYS A 79 7.82 3.65 4.15
CA CYS A 79 7.65 3.06 5.48
C CYS A 79 8.86 2.22 5.89
N LYS A 80 9.36 1.38 4.96
CA LYS A 80 10.53 0.55 5.19
C LYS A 80 11.79 1.38 5.44
N GLU A 81 12.05 2.40 4.61
CA GLU A 81 13.21 3.29 4.81
C GLU A 81 13.17 3.98 6.18
N ILE A 82 12.00 4.44 6.63
CA ILE A 82 11.84 5.05 7.96
C ILE A 82 12.12 4.01 9.05
N MET A 83 11.66 2.77 8.89
CA MET A 83 11.92 1.68 9.85
C MET A 83 13.40 1.33 9.98
N GLU A 84 14.19 1.51 8.93
CA GLU A 84 15.63 1.22 8.90
C GLU A 84 16.48 2.30 9.60
N MET A 85 15.90 3.47 9.95
CA MET A 85 16.63 4.51 10.71
C MET A 85 17.11 3.97 12.06
N GLU A 86 18.33 4.31 12.46
CA GLU A 86 18.94 3.86 13.74
C GLU A 86 18.18 4.42 14.96
N ASP A 87 17.96 5.72 14.98
CA ASP A 87 17.17 6.38 16.03
C ASP A 87 15.68 6.12 15.84
N LYS A 88 15.13 5.19 16.62
CA LYS A 88 13.73 4.76 16.51
C LYS A 88 12.75 5.86 16.94
N ARG A 89 13.16 6.76 17.83
CA ARG A 89 12.32 7.91 18.19
C ARG A 89 12.26 8.93 17.06
N ALA A 90 13.38 9.28 16.48
CA ALA A 90 13.41 10.13 15.29
C ALA A 90 12.64 9.51 14.11
N ALA A 91 12.76 8.19 13.94
CA ALA A 91 11.99 7.43 12.97
C ALA A 91 10.47 7.56 13.22
N LEU A 92 10.02 7.38 14.45
CA LEU A 92 8.61 7.52 14.82
C LEU A 92 8.10 8.95 14.59
N VAL A 93 8.87 9.97 14.95
CA VAL A 93 8.53 11.38 14.70
C VAL A 93 8.37 11.65 13.19
N LYS A 94 9.36 11.24 12.39
CA LYS A 94 9.32 11.36 10.93
C LYS A 94 8.10 10.63 10.34
N PHE A 95 7.86 9.42 10.83
CA PHE A 95 6.75 8.59 10.38
C PHE A 95 5.38 9.23 10.69
N VAL A 96 5.19 9.76 11.89
CA VAL A 96 3.92 10.43 12.26
C VAL A 96 3.65 11.65 11.36
N ARG A 97 4.68 12.46 11.05
CA ARG A 97 4.54 13.57 10.10
C ARG A 97 4.18 13.07 8.69
N PHE A 98 4.87 12.05 8.24
CA PHE A 98 4.59 11.39 6.95
C PHE A 98 3.14 10.88 6.86
N CYS A 99 2.61 10.25 7.90
CA CYS A 99 1.20 9.83 7.94
C CYS A 99 0.24 11.01 7.74
N GLY A 100 0.52 12.15 8.39
CA GLY A 100 -0.28 13.37 8.21
C GLY A 100 -0.30 13.85 6.76
N ASP A 101 0.84 13.81 6.07
CA ASP A 101 0.95 14.20 4.66
C ASP A 101 0.17 13.25 3.75
N VAL A 102 0.34 11.93 3.93
CA VAL A 102 -0.33 10.90 3.13
C VAL A 102 -1.85 10.97 3.29
N ILE A 103 -2.33 11.02 4.52
CA ILE A 103 -3.78 11.01 4.79
C ILE A 103 -4.42 12.32 4.33
N THR A 104 -3.73 13.46 4.47
CA THR A 104 -4.18 14.76 3.93
C THR A 104 -4.35 14.67 2.42
N SER A 105 -3.36 14.13 1.70
CA SER A 105 -3.43 13.99 0.25
C SER A 105 -4.56 13.07 -0.19
N TYR A 106 -4.82 12.00 0.56
CA TYR A 106 -5.87 11.03 0.24
C TYR A 106 -7.28 11.57 0.48
N LYS A 107 -7.51 12.29 1.58
CA LYS A 107 -8.85 12.73 2.01
C LYS A 107 -9.18 14.19 1.67
N ASN A 108 -8.24 14.95 1.12
CA ASN A 108 -8.38 16.41 0.94
C ASN A 108 -8.78 17.15 2.24
N TYR A 109 -8.42 16.60 3.39
CA TYR A 109 -8.65 17.17 4.70
C TYR A 109 -7.32 17.37 5.42
N ASP A 110 -7.13 18.49 6.09
CA ASP A 110 -5.85 18.83 6.72
C ASP A 110 -5.59 18.00 7.99
N TYR A 111 -5.13 16.76 7.78
CA TYR A 111 -4.68 15.88 8.87
C TYR A 111 -3.32 16.27 9.44
N LYS A 112 -2.56 17.15 8.77
CA LYS A 112 -1.26 17.62 9.29
C LYS A 112 -1.44 18.28 10.65
N ASN A 113 -2.49 19.07 10.82
CA ASN A 113 -2.83 19.71 12.09
C ASN A 113 -3.15 18.72 13.22
N ASN A 114 -3.41 17.45 12.90
CA ASN A 114 -3.60 16.39 13.89
C ASN A 114 -2.30 15.61 14.21
N PHE A 115 -1.50 15.32 13.19
CA PHE A 115 -0.31 14.49 13.32
C PHE A 115 0.96 15.26 13.74
N TYR A 116 1.15 16.48 13.25
CA TYR A 116 2.34 17.28 13.53
C TYR A 116 2.50 17.63 15.02
N PRO A 117 1.46 18.08 15.75
CA PRO A 117 1.58 18.27 17.18
C PRO A 117 1.93 17.00 17.95
N ILE A 118 1.43 15.83 17.49
CA ILE A 118 1.77 14.55 18.11
C ILE A 118 3.26 14.24 17.87
N ALA A 119 3.76 14.45 16.66
CA ALA A 119 5.17 14.27 16.33
C ALA A 119 6.08 15.14 17.24
N ASP A 120 5.70 16.42 17.42
CA ASP A 120 6.43 17.36 18.28
C ASP A 120 6.45 16.92 19.77
N ILE A 121 5.34 16.34 20.26
CA ILE A 121 5.26 15.81 21.62
C ILE A 121 6.14 14.55 21.76
N ILE A 122 6.16 13.66 20.77
CA ILE A 122 7.04 12.48 20.76
C ILE A 122 8.50 12.91 20.74
N GLU A 123 8.86 13.91 19.95
CA GLU A 123 10.22 14.48 19.89
C GLU A 123 10.68 15.00 21.25
N LYS A 124 9.78 15.61 22.03
CA LYS A 124 10.02 16.08 23.40
C LYS A 124 10.04 14.95 24.45
N LYS A 125 10.09 13.70 24.04
CA LYS A 125 10.13 12.50 24.90
C LYS A 125 8.92 12.29 25.81
N GLN A 126 7.74 12.76 25.40
CA GLN A 126 6.51 12.55 26.14
C GLN A 126 5.82 11.24 25.67
N HIS A 127 5.87 10.21 26.52
CA HIS A 127 5.39 8.86 26.17
C HIS A 127 3.88 8.77 25.95
N CYS A 128 3.07 9.60 26.63
CA CYS A 128 1.61 9.58 26.48
C CYS A 128 1.15 9.85 25.03
N ALA A 129 1.96 10.57 24.24
CA ALA A 129 1.65 10.84 22.85
C ALA A 129 1.73 9.60 21.94
N ILE A 130 2.52 8.59 22.31
CA ILE A 130 2.71 7.36 21.52
C ILE A 130 1.40 6.53 21.50
N HIS A 131 0.58 6.62 22.53
CA HIS A 131 -0.69 5.91 22.65
C HIS A 131 -1.92 6.73 22.25
N CYS A 132 -1.73 7.92 21.66
CA CYS A 132 -2.83 8.86 21.48
C CYS A 132 -3.42 8.87 20.06
N LEU A 133 -3.83 10.06 19.64
CA LEU A 133 -4.62 10.32 18.45
C LEU A 133 -4.07 9.69 17.16
N ALA A 134 -2.74 9.60 17.00
CA ALA A 134 -2.14 9.00 15.81
C ALA A 134 -2.56 7.53 15.64
N TRP A 135 -2.51 6.73 16.73
CA TRP A 135 -2.97 5.35 16.68
C TRP A 135 -4.45 5.25 16.30
N ARG A 136 -5.30 6.06 16.92
CA ARG A 136 -6.76 6.05 16.66
C ARG A 136 -7.06 6.41 15.21
N ILE A 137 -6.43 7.47 14.69
CA ILE A 137 -6.62 7.87 13.29
C ILE A 137 -6.10 6.79 12.35
N LEU A 138 -4.91 6.23 12.62
CA LEU A 138 -4.34 5.18 11.77
C LEU A 138 -5.18 3.90 11.77
N SER A 139 -5.81 3.55 12.89
CA SER A 139 -6.73 2.40 12.93
C SER A 139 -7.96 2.58 12.05
N ASP A 140 -8.45 3.82 11.91
CA ASP A 140 -9.57 4.14 11.01
C ASP A 140 -9.17 3.98 9.52
N PHE A 141 -7.87 4.02 9.21
CA PHE A 141 -7.32 3.86 7.87
C PHE A 141 -6.63 2.52 7.63
N ASP A 142 -6.71 1.58 8.57
CA ASP A 142 -6.03 0.28 8.46
C ASP A 142 -6.40 -0.48 7.18
N ASN A 143 -7.68 -0.46 6.82
CA ASN A 143 -8.16 -1.08 5.58
C ASN A 143 -7.70 -0.37 4.30
N VAL A 144 -7.32 0.90 4.39
CA VAL A 144 -6.87 1.71 3.25
C VAL A 144 -5.36 1.71 3.14
N PHE A 145 -4.68 1.87 4.28
CA PHE A 145 -3.22 1.96 4.38
C PHE A 145 -2.67 1.01 5.46
N PRO A 146 -2.80 -0.32 5.28
CA PRO A 146 -2.36 -1.29 6.29
C PRO A 146 -0.86 -1.18 6.63
N CYS A 147 -0.03 -0.74 5.67
CA CYS A 147 1.38 -0.50 5.91
C CYS A 147 1.62 0.66 6.90
N LEU A 148 0.82 1.72 6.87
CA LEU A 148 0.96 2.82 7.84
C LEU A 148 0.66 2.34 9.26
N TYR A 149 -0.45 1.64 9.44
CA TYR A 149 -0.82 1.13 10.76
C TYR A 149 0.22 0.17 11.32
N SER A 150 0.64 -0.82 10.53
CA SER A 150 1.63 -1.81 10.96
C SER A 150 2.99 -1.19 11.28
N THR A 151 3.45 -0.22 10.48
CA THR A 151 4.71 0.50 10.73
C THR A 151 4.65 1.33 12.00
N TYR A 152 3.53 2.04 12.23
CA TYR A 152 3.33 2.80 13.47
C TYR A 152 3.43 1.89 14.70
N MET A 153 2.73 0.77 14.69
CA MET A 153 2.72 -0.16 15.82
C MET A 153 4.12 -0.69 16.13
N GLN A 154 4.89 -1.05 15.10
CA GLN A 154 6.25 -1.54 15.28
C GLN A 154 7.18 -0.45 15.86
N LEU A 155 7.16 0.77 15.29
CA LEU A 155 7.98 1.88 15.79
C LEU A 155 7.60 2.29 17.22
N ALA A 156 6.28 2.37 17.50
CA ALA A 156 5.80 2.69 18.83
C ALA A 156 6.25 1.68 19.89
N CYS A 157 6.17 0.37 19.57
CA CYS A 157 6.66 -0.68 20.46
C CYS A 157 8.16 -0.57 20.71
N LEU A 158 8.96 -0.31 19.66
CA LEU A 158 10.41 -0.14 19.80
C LEU A 158 10.75 1.06 20.71
N VAL A 159 10.15 2.22 20.48
CA VAL A 159 10.39 3.43 21.29
C VAL A 159 9.94 3.25 22.74
N LEU A 160 8.87 2.49 22.99
CA LEU A 160 8.40 2.20 24.35
C LEU A 160 9.27 1.17 25.07
N SER A 161 9.94 0.27 24.34
CA SER A 161 10.83 -0.73 24.94
C SER A 161 12.22 -0.19 25.28
N GLU A 162 12.61 0.98 24.79
CA GLU A 162 13.89 1.64 25.10
C GLU A 162 13.92 2.31 26.49
N ASN A 163 12.85 2.21 27.29
CA ASN A 163 12.74 2.72 28.66
C ASN A 163 12.64 1.56 29.63
#